data_ed34b6290f55a7c2a2ba31b522334082
#
_entry.id   ed34b6290f55a7c2a2ba31b522334082
#
_cell.length_a   1.000
_cell.length_b   1.000
_cell.length_c   1.000
_cell.angle_alpha   90.00
_cell.angle_beta   90.00
_cell.angle_gamma   90.00
#
_symmetry.space_group_name_H-M   'P 1'
#
loop_
_entity.id
_entity.type
_entity.pdbx_description
1 polymer ?
#
loop_
_entity_poly.entity_id
_entity_poly.type
_entity_poly.pdbx_seq_one_letter_code
_entity_poly.pdbx_strand_id
1 'polypeptide(L)'
;MKQQTIIGGRECLLYTDGQPQVLLIQTLGGHEHNSIDTEVELIRKAVPVPFVMAAFAIRDWEAELTPWHDPEVSKRTIVGELAGETLLYLTDELIPYLRKQYGTLPIVLGGYSLGGLFSLWAASQTDVLTAVAAMSPSLWIANWAEYSTAHPVCTQYVYLSLGDREEFTRNRAVAQVGNNVRAEHARLTEQLGTGRCTLEWNPGNHFADGAIRTAKGFAWCLSKLKNNPVSNEI
;
A
#
# COMPACT_ATOMS: atom_id res chain seq x y z
N MET A 1 -17.93 -3.32 -12.09
CA MET A 1 -18.59 -1.97 -12.21
C MET A 1 -17.60 -0.92 -11.74
N LYS A 2 -17.58 0.27 -12.34
CA LYS A 2 -16.77 1.43 -11.90
C LYS A 2 -17.71 2.53 -11.43
N GLN A 3 -17.44 3.13 -10.28
CA GLN A 3 -18.22 4.23 -9.71
C GLN A 3 -17.28 5.27 -9.12
N GLN A 4 -17.56 6.55 -9.31
CA GLN A 4 -16.93 7.66 -8.60
C GLN A 4 -17.89 8.16 -7.54
N THR A 5 -17.39 8.40 -6.33
CA THR A 5 -18.18 8.83 -5.17
C THR A 5 -17.35 9.67 -4.21
N ILE A 6 -18.00 10.30 -3.25
CA ILE A 6 -17.32 11.00 -2.14
C ILE A 6 -17.62 10.24 -0.85
N ILE A 7 -16.56 9.85 -0.14
CA ILE A 7 -16.64 9.15 1.14
C ILE A 7 -15.81 9.95 2.16
N GLY A 8 -16.40 10.34 3.30
CA GLY A 8 -15.70 11.13 4.32
C GLY A 8 -15.05 12.41 3.78
N GLY A 9 -15.64 13.05 2.76
CA GLY A 9 -15.13 14.28 2.14
C GLY A 9 -13.95 14.07 1.16
N ARG A 10 -13.58 12.81 0.82
CA ARG A 10 -12.56 12.49 -0.20
C ARG A 10 -13.20 11.84 -1.43
N GLU A 11 -12.70 12.18 -2.62
CA GLU A 11 -13.06 11.49 -3.84
C GLU A 11 -12.53 10.06 -3.82
N CYS A 12 -13.38 9.11 -4.22
CA CYS A 12 -13.06 7.70 -4.30
C CYS A 12 -13.52 7.10 -5.63
N LEU A 13 -12.67 6.27 -6.21
CA LEU A 13 -13.01 5.39 -7.32
C LEU A 13 -13.23 3.99 -6.79
N LEU A 14 -14.44 3.47 -6.96
CA LEU A 14 -14.80 2.12 -6.56
C LEU A 14 -14.92 1.23 -7.81
N TYR A 15 -14.23 0.09 -7.79
CA TYR A 15 -14.36 -0.97 -8.79
C TYR A 15 -14.87 -2.22 -8.10
N THR A 16 -16.04 -2.70 -8.49
CA THR A 16 -16.69 -3.84 -7.83
C THR A 16 -16.86 -4.99 -8.81
N ASP A 17 -16.43 -6.17 -8.39
CA ASP A 17 -16.69 -7.43 -9.05
C ASP A 17 -17.84 -8.15 -8.33
N GLY A 18 -18.71 -8.81 -9.02
CA GLY A 18 -19.84 -9.64 -8.58
C GLY A 18 -20.08 -9.70 -7.06
N GLN A 19 -19.74 -10.82 -6.43
CA GLN A 19 -19.73 -10.97 -4.97
C GLN A 19 -18.29 -10.87 -4.47
N PRO A 20 -17.83 -9.72 -3.97
CA PRO A 20 -16.45 -9.52 -3.57
C PRO A 20 -16.11 -10.36 -2.33
N GLN A 21 -14.87 -10.84 -2.29
CA GLN A 21 -14.31 -11.61 -1.20
C GLN A 21 -13.20 -10.88 -0.45
N VAL A 22 -12.69 -9.78 -1.03
CA VAL A 22 -11.60 -8.97 -0.48
C VAL A 22 -11.84 -7.49 -0.80
N LEU A 23 -11.49 -6.63 0.14
CA LEU A 23 -11.40 -5.17 -0.06
C LEU A 23 -9.94 -4.81 -0.36
N LEU A 24 -9.69 -4.25 -1.54
CA LEU A 24 -8.42 -3.63 -1.91
C LEU A 24 -8.56 -2.13 -1.72
N ILE A 25 -7.65 -1.52 -0.98
CA ILE A 25 -7.64 -0.07 -0.74
C ILE A 25 -6.31 0.50 -1.25
N GLN A 26 -6.37 1.58 -2.02
CA GLN A 26 -5.20 2.21 -2.62
C GLN A 26 -5.24 3.72 -2.44
N THR A 27 -4.09 4.31 -2.09
CA THR A 27 -3.89 5.76 -2.20
C THR A 27 -3.84 6.17 -3.67
N LEU A 28 -4.49 7.27 -4.03
CA LEU A 28 -4.62 7.75 -5.40
C LEU A 28 -4.09 9.18 -5.51
N GLY A 29 -2.88 9.34 -6.06
CA GLY A 29 -2.31 10.62 -6.44
C GLY A 29 -2.64 11.00 -7.89
N GLY A 30 -2.21 12.20 -8.31
CA GLY A 30 -2.50 12.68 -9.66
C GLY A 30 -1.92 11.79 -10.78
N HIS A 31 -0.82 11.11 -10.52
CA HIS A 31 -0.19 10.21 -11.50
C HIS A 31 -0.91 8.87 -11.63
N GLU A 32 -1.41 8.31 -10.52
CA GLU A 32 -2.12 7.03 -10.49
C GLU A 32 -3.53 7.13 -11.08
N HIS A 33 -4.12 8.32 -11.14
CA HIS A 33 -5.46 8.53 -11.71
C HIS A 33 -5.60 8.02 -13.15
N ASN A 34 -4.51 8.08 -13.91
CA ASN A 34 -4.49 7.63 -15.30
C ASN A 34 -4.21 6.14 -15.47
N SER A 35 -3.71 5.47 -14.43
CA SER A 35 -3.28 4.06 -14.48
C SER A 35 -4.23 3.10 -13.78
N ILE A 36 -5.09 3.59 -12.88
CA ILE A 36 -5.93 2.74 -12.02
C ILE A 36 -6.84 1.78 -12.80
N ASP A 37 -7.40 2.20 -13.93
CA ASP A 37 -8.21 1.32 -14.78
C ASP A 37 -7.37 0.12 -15.30
N THR A 38 -6.14 0.41 -15.73
CA THR A 38 -5.20 -0.62 -16.19
C THR A 38 -4.78 -1.54 -15.05
N GLU A 39 -4.52 -1.00 -13.86
CA GLU A 39 -4.16 -1.77 -12.67
C GLU A 39 -5.26 -2.78 -12.31
N VAL A 40 -6.51 -2.31 -12.23
CA VAL A 40 -7.68 -3.15 -11.94
C VAL A 40 -7.84 -4.28 -12.96
N GLU A 41 -7.69 -3.99 -14.25
CA GLU A 41 -7.77 -5.01 -15.30
C GLU A 41 -6.63 -6.03 -15.21
N LEU A 42 -5.43 -5.60 -14.88
CA LEU A 42 -4.28 -6.50 -14.68
C LEU A 42 -4.47 -7.40 -13.45
N ILE A 43 -5.01 -6.86 -12.35
CA ILE A 43 -5.32 -7.66 -11.14
C ILE A 43 -6.36 -8.73 -11.48
N ARG A 44 -7.47 -8.37 -12.16
CA ARG A 44 -8.51 -9.30 -12.59
C ARG A 44 -7.99 -10.43 -13.45
N LYS A 45 -7.05 -10.13 -14.36
CA LYS A 45 -6.41 -11.13 -15.22
C LYS A 45 -5.46 -12.05 -14.46
N ALA A 46 -4.80 -11.52 -13.42
CA ALA A 46 -3.79 -12.27 -12.68
C ALA A 46 -4.39 -13.26 -11.67
N VAL A 47 -5.50 -12.89 -11.00
CA VAL A 47 -6.08 -13.72 -9.94
C VAL A 47 -7.62 -13.71 -10.04
N PRO A 48 -8.27 -14.88 -10.19
CA PRO A 48 -9.74 -14.97 -10.30
C PRO A 48 -10.42 -14.95 -8.91
N VAL A 49 -10.12 -13.89 -8.14
CA VAL A 49 -10.77 -13.61 -6.84
C VAL A 49 -11.57 -12.33 -7.01
N PRO A 50 -12.90 -12.35 -6.84
CA PRO A 50 -13.71 -11.14 -6.88
C PRO A 50 -13.33 -10.17 -5.76
N PHE A 51 -13.19 -8.89 -6.07
CA PHE A 51 -12.80 -7.87 -5.10
C PHE A 51 -13.57 -6.56 -5.29
N VAL A 52 -13.51 -5.70 -4.27
CA VAL A 52 -13.74 -4.27 -4.41
C VAL A 52 -12.39 -3.59 -4.33
N MET A 53 -12.04 -2.76 -5.33
CA MET A 53 -10.95 -1.80 -5.22
C MET A 53 -11.54 -0.44 -4.88
N ALA A 54 -11.09 0.14 -3.77
CA ALA A 54 -11.39 1.51 -3.36
C ALA A 54 -10.11 2.34 -3.45
N ALA A 55 -9.98 3.15 -4.50
CA ALA A 55 -8.88 4.10 -4.63
C ALA A 55 -9.34 5.48 -4.15
N PHE A 56 -8.71 6.04 -3.12
CA PHE A 56 -9.09 7.31 -2.51
C PHE A 56 -8.07 8.42 -2.78
N ALA A 57 -8.55 9.62 -3.08
CA ALA A 57 -7.72 10.73 -3.46
C ALA A 57 -6.86 11.26 -2.29
N ILE A 58 -5.59 11.47 -2.57
CA ILE A 58 -4.63 12.17 -1.73
C ILE A 58 -4.46 13.59 -2.30
N ARG A 59 -4.66 14.60 -1.47
CA ARG A 59 -4.61 16.02 -1.86
C ARG A 59 -3.19 16.58 -1.84
N ASP A 60 -2.44 16.26 -0.80
CA ASP A 60 -1.02 16.58 -0.67
C ASP A 60 -0.23 15.28 -0.44
N TRP A 61 0.40 14.79 -1.53
CA TRP A 61 1.08 13.51 -1.57
C TRP A 61 2.22 13.39 -0.54
N GLU A 62 2.95 14.48 -0.35
CA GLU A 62 4.06 14.51 0.60
C GLU A 62 3.57 14.60 2.04
N ALA A 63 2.58 15.45 2.31
CA ALA A 63 2.07 15.66 3.66
C ALA A 63 1.25 14.49 4.19
N GLU A 64 0.30 14.01 3.40
CA GLU A 64 -0.71 13.05 3.86
C GLU A 64 -0.21 11.60 3.91
N LEU A 65 0.96 11.30 3.32
CA LEU A 65 1.52 9.96 3.26
C LEU A 65 2.81 9.77 4.07
N THR A 66 3.34 10.84 4.68
CA THR A 66 4.51 10.74 5.56
C THR A 66 4.12 10.84 7.03
N PRO A 67 4.61 9.90 7.87
CA PRO A 67 4.27 9.86 9.30
C PRO A 67 5.04 10.89 10.14
N TRP A 68 6.14 11.44 9.64
CA TRP A 68 6.93 12.49 10.26
C TRP A 68 7.61 13.37 9.20
N HIS A 69 8.06 14.55 9.63
CA HIS A 69 8.77 15.45 8.73
C HIS A 69 10.13 14.88 8.33
N ASP A 70 10.41 14.92 7.02
CA ASP A 70 11.72 14.64 6.45
C ASP A 70 12.04 15.68 5.36
N PRO A 71 13.12 16.48 5.50
CA PRO A 71 13.50 17.50 4.53
C PRO A 71 13.90 16.92 3.16
N GLU A 72 14.24 15.63 3.07
CA GLU A 72 14.51 14.95 1.79
C GLU A 72 13.23 14.63 1.03
N VAL A 73 12.09 14.43 1.73
CA VAL A 73 10.77 14.22 1.12
C VAL A 73 10.20 15.57 0.66
N SER A 74 10.26 16.58 1.50
CA SER A 74 9.72 17.89 1.19
C SER A 74 10.62 19.01 1.71
N LYS A 75 10.90 19.99 0.83
CA LYS A 75 11.61 21.22 1.20
C LYS A 75 10.71 22.28 1.83
N ARG A 76 9.41 22.00 1.95
CA ARG A 76 8.46 22.89 2.62
C ARG A 76 8.65 22.78 4.13
N THR A 77 8.69 23.90 4.83
CA THR A 77 9.02 23.99 6.26
C THR A 77 7.98 23.35 7.19
N ILE A 78 6.81 22.93 6.69
CA ILE A 78 5.68 22.44 7.49
C ILE A 78 4.92 21.36 6.70
N VAL A 79 5.61 20.34 6.16
CA VAL A 79 4.92 19.32 5.36
C VAL A 79 5.50 17.94 5.67
N GLY A 80 4.63 17.04 5.93
CA GLY A 80 4.84 15.73 6.52
C GLY A 80 4.05 15.66 7.83
N GLU A 81 3.77 14.49 8.36
CA GLU A 81 3.07 14.25 9.62
C GLU A 81 1.54 14.14 9.53
N LEU A 82 0.92 14.23 8.34
CA LEU A 82 -0.52 14.03 8.20
C LEU A 82 -0.92 12.57 7.90
N ALA A 83 0.03 11.64 7.90
CA ALA A 83 -0.29 10.22 7.74
C ALA A 83 -1.27 9.72 8.82
N GLY A 84 -1.22 10.27 10.03
CA GLY A 84 -2.18 9.99 11.10
C GLY A 84 -3.61 10.36 10.73
N GLU A 85 -3.83 11.52 10.11
CA GLU A 85 -5.15 11.95 9.64
C GLU A 85 -5.64 11.08 8.47
N THR A 86 -4.73 10.66 7.60
CA THR A 86 -5.05 9.73 6.51
C THR A 86 -5.42 8.35 7.05
N LEU A 87 -4.76 7.88 8.09
CA LEU A 87 -5.12 6.64 8.77
C LEU A 87 -6.50 6.74 9.45
N LEU A 88 -6.79 7.83 10.16
CA LEU A 88 -8.10 8.07 10.75
C LEU A 88 -9.20 8.09 9.69
N TYR A 89 -8.97 8.74 8.55
CA TYR A 89 -9.89 8.67 7.43
C TYR A 89 -10.14 7.22 6.97
N LEU A 90 -9.11 6.40 6.89
CA LEU A 90 -9.26 4.97 6.52
C LEU A 90 -10.09 4.22 7.55
N THR A 91 -9.77 4.36 8.84
CA THR A 91 -10.40 3.56 9.92
C THR A 91 -11.80 4.02 10.27
N ASP A 92 -12.08 5.33 10.21
CA ASP A 92 -13.32 5.91 10.72
C ASP A 92 -14.34 6.24 9.63
N GLU A 93 -13.90 6.38 8.37
CA GLU A 93 -14.77 6.75 7.26
C GLU A 93 -14.81 5.68 6.15
N LEU A 94 -13.66 5.40 5.49
CA LEU A 94 -13.65 4.57 4.28
C LEU A 94 -13.94 3.10 4.59
N ILE A 95 -13.24 2.50 5.54
CA ILE A 95 -13.45 1.08 5.90
C ILE A 95 -14.85 0.83 6.44
N PRO A 96 -15.42 1.64 7.35
CA PRO A 96 -16.81 1.49 7.79
C PRO A 96 -17.82 1.62 6.65
N TYR A 97 -17.62 2.57 5.71
CA TYR A 97 -18.45 2.68 4.52
C TYR A 97 -18.43 1.39 3.69
N LEU A 98 -17.22 0.87 3.39
CA LEU A 98 -17.06 -0.34 2.58
C LEU A 98 -17.64 -1.57 3.29
N ARG A 99 -17.44 -1.72 4.61
CA ARG A 99 -18.02 -2.81 5.40
C ARG A 99 -19.55 -2.78 5.42
N LYS A 100 -20.13 -1.59 5.45
CA LYS A 100 -21.59 -1.42 5.37
C LYS A 100 -22.15 -1.89 4.02
N GLN A 101 -21.41 -1.73 2.94
CA GLN A 101 -21.82 -2.08 1.57
C GLN A 101 -21.56 -3.55 1.23
N TYR A 102 -20.41 -4.09 1.68
CA TYR A 102 -19.88 -5.37 1.21
C TYR A 102 -19.67 -6.41 2.33
N GLY A 103 -19.96 -6.05 3.58
CA GLY A 103 -19.69 -6.91 4.73
C GLY A 103 -18.26 -6.84 5.24
N THR A 104 -17.96 -7.63 6.27
CA THR A 104 -16.62 -7.72 6.85
C THR A 104 -15.77 -8.68 6.02
N LEU A 105 -14.94 -8.12 5.17
CA LEU A 105 -14.03 -8.85 4.28
C LEU A 105 -12.57 -8.56 4.67
N PRO A 106 -11.62 -9.45 4.32
CA PRO A 106 -10.20 -9.17 4.44
C PRO A 106 -9.82 -7.89 3.70
N ILE A 107 -8.92 -7.08 4.28
CA ILE A 107 -8.52 -5.79 3.73
C ILE A 107 -7.06 -5.83 3.32
N VAL A 108 -6.77 -5.45 2.08
CA VAL A 108 -5.43 -5.20 1.57
C VAL A 108 -5.25 -3.70 1.36
N LEU A 109 -4.34 -3.07 2.09
CA LEU A 109 -3.92 -1.70 1.80
C LEU A 109 -2.68 -1.72 0.93
N GLY A 110 -2.67 -0.93 -0.13
CA GLY A 110 -1.50 -0.83 -0.99
C GLY A 110 -1.28 0.57 -1.55
N GLY A 111 -0.07 0.78 -2.04
CA GLY A 111 0.32 2.02 -2.69
C GLY A 111 1.71 1.97 -3.27
N TYR A 112 2.01 2.95 -4.11
CA TYR A 112 3.31 3.14 -4.75
C TYR A 112 4.09 4.27 -4.06
N SER A 113 5.42 4.18 -4.00
CA SER A 113 6.27 5.25 -3.48
C SER A 113 5.93 5.64 -2.03
N LEU A 114 5.54 6.89 -1.75
CA LEU A 114 5.05 7.32 -0.43
C LEU A 114 3.76 6.60 -0.04
N GLY A 115 2.91 6.19 -1.00
CA GLY A 115 1.76 5.34 -0.72
C GLY A 115 2.14 3.95 -0.21
N GLY A 116 3.25 3.40 -0.70
CA GLY A 116 3.84 2.16 -0.17
C GLY A 116 4.44 2.32 1.23
N LEU A 117 5.12 3.43 1.49
CA LEU A 117 5.58 3.82 2.82
C LEU A 117 4.41 3.93 3.80
N PHE A 118 3.37 4.69 3.44
CA PHE A 118 2.15 4.85 4.22
C PHE A 118 1.49 3.51 4.55
N SER A 119 1.41 2.61 3.57
CA SER A 119 0.77 1.30 3.76
C SER A 119 1.52 0.44 4.79
N LEU A 120 2.86 0.45 4.78
CA LEU A 120 3.68 -0.24 5.78
C LEU A 120 3.56 0.41 7.16
N TRP A 121 3.60 1.73 7.22
CA TRP A 121 3.43 2.47 8.46
C TRP A 121 2.05 2.24 9.07
N ALA A 122 0.98 2.33 8.28
CA ALA A 122 -0.39 2.08 8.72
C ALA A 122 -0.55 0.66 9.30
N ALA A 123 0.11 -0.34 8.71
CA ALA A 123 0.08 -1.71 9.22
C ALA A 123 0.72 -1.89 10.61
N SER A 124 1.54 -0.94 11.08
CA SER A 124 2.05 -0.92 12.45
C SER A 124 1.16 -0.15 13.42
N GLN A 125 0.16 0.59 12.91
CA GLN A 125 -0.73 1.44 13.71
C GLN A 125 -2.12 0.81 13.93
N THR A 126 -2.52 -0.15 13.10
CA THR A 126 -3.84 -0.77 13.17
C THR A 126 -3.78 -2.25 12.80
N ASP A 127 -4.66 -3.05 13.39
CA ASP A 127 -4.82 -4.49 13.14
C ASP A 127 -5.94 -4.81 12.13
N VAL A 128 -6.61 -3.79 11.60
CA VAL A 128 -7.71 -3.99 10.64
C VAL A 128 -7.26 -4.48 9.27
N LEU A 129 -5.94 -4.36 8.96
CA LEU A 129 -5.35 -4.73 7.67
C LEU A 129 -4.92 -6.19 7.67
N THR A 130 -5.43 -6.96 6.72
CA THR A 130 -5.06 -8.38 6.56
C THR A 130 -3.75 -8.55 5.78
N ALA A 131 -3.52 -7.69 4.78
CA ALA A 131 -2.30 -7.68 4.00
C ALA A 131 -1.90 -6.28 3.54
N VAL A 132 -0.62 -6.11 3.21
CA VAL A 132 -0.06 -4.88 2.65
C VAL A 132 0.64 -5.15 1.33
N ALA A 133 0.38 -4.29 0.34
CA ALA A 133 1.09 -4.25 -0.94
C ALA A 133 1.86 -2.92 -1.05
N ALA A 134 3.17 -2.94 -0.78
CA ALA A 134 4.03 -1.77 -0.80
C ALA A 134 4.95 -1.81 -2.03
N MET A 135 4.57 -1.11 -3.10
CA MET A 135 5.33 -1.07 -4.35
C MET A 135 6.30 0.11 -4.36
N SER A 136 7.57 -0.20 -4.60
CA SER A 136 8.65 0.80 -4.61
C SER A 136 8.58 1.79 -3.42
N PRO A 137 8.39 1.29 -2.17
CA PRO A 137 8.11 2.14 -1.03
C PRO A 137 9.28 3.06 -0.71
N SER A 138 8.99 4.31 -0.33
CA SER A 138 9.99 5.34 -0.02
C SER A 138 10.67 5.09 1.34
N LEU A 139 11.26 3.90 1.55
CA LEU A 139 11.91 3.51 2.80
C LEU A 139 13.27 4.19 3.01
N TRP A 140 13.65 5.11 2.14
CA TRP A 140 14.80 6.00 2.30
C TRP A 140 14.52 7.19 3.24
N ILE A 141 13.26 7.39 3.66
CA ILE A 141 12.90 8.40 4.68
C ILE A 141 13.69 8.21 5.96
N ALA A 142 14.16 9.31 6.56
CA ALA A 142 14.94 9.27 7.78
C ALA A 142 14.21 8.52 8.91
N ASN A 143 14.97 7.82 9.74
CA ASN A 143 14.50 7.06 10.91
C ASN A 143 13.56 5.87 10.61
N TRP A 144 13.36 5.50 9.33
CA TRP A 144 12.49 4.35 9.01
C TRP A 144 12.95 3.05 9.67
N ALA A 145 14.25 2.76 9.62
CA ALA A 145 14.80 1.51 10.15
C ALA A 145 14.62 1.38 11.68
N GLU A 146 14.87 2.47 12.41
CA GLU A 146 14.63 2.51 13.85
C GLU A 146 13.14 2.38 14.16
N TYR A 147 12.30 3.13 13.43
CA TYR A 147 10.86 3.10 13.61
C TYR A 147 10.30 1.70 13.37
N SER A 148 10.59 1.09 12.22
CA SER A 148 10.03 -0.21 11.83
C SER A 148 10.49 -1.36 12.76
N THR A 149 11.68 -1.22 13.34
CA THR A 149 12.19 -2.16 14.36
C THR A 149 11.43 -2.05 15.67
N ALA A 150 11.08 -0.83 16.09
CA ALA A 150 10.36 -0.58 17.32
C ALA A 150 8.85 -0.83 17.22
N HIS A 151 8.29 -0.81 16.00
CA HIS A 151 6.85 -0.91 15.76
C HIS A 151 6.54 -2.05 14.75
N PRO A 152 6.39 -3.30 15.24
CA PRO A 152 6.04 -4.44 14.41
C PRO A 152 4.71 -4.22 13.66
N VAL A 153 4.59 -4.76 12.46
CA VAL A 153 3.33 -4.70 11.70
C VAL A 153 2.28 -5.64 12.30
N CYS A 154 1.00 -5.21 12.29
CA CYS A 154 -0.14 -5.98 12.76
C CYS A 154 -0.91 -6.62 11.58
N THR A 155 -0.22 -7.13 10.58
CA THR A 155 -0.79 -7.73 9.37
C THR A 155 -0.23 -9.13 9.13
N GLN A 156 -0.91 -9.92 8.30
CA GLN A 156 -0.51 -11.32 8.07
C GLN A 156 0.43 -11.49 6.86
N TYR A 157 0.31 -10.62 5.86
CA TYR A 157 1.06 -10.73 4.61
C TYR A 157 1.58 -9.37 4.16
N VAL A 158 2.82 -9.33 3.69
CA VAL A 158 3.43 -8.12 3.14
C VAL A 158 4.11 -8.43 1.82
N TYR A 159 3.72 -7.71 0.78
CA TYR A 159 4.42 -7.67 -0.50
C TYR A 159 5.26 -6.40 -0.57
N LEU A 160 6.54 -6.58 -0.89
CA LEU A 160 7.46 -5.49 -1.23
C LEU A 160 7.91 -5.65 -2.68
N SER A 161 8.10 -4.55 -3.37
CA SER A 161 8.82 -4.57 -4.65
C SER A 161 9.70 -3.34 -4.81
N LEU A 162 10.70 -3.44 -5.70
CA LEU A 162 11.55 -2.33 -6.09
C LEU A 162 12.00 -2.51 -7.54
N GLY A 163 12.25 -1.41 -8.24
CA GLY A 163 12.95 -1.45 -9.52
C GLY A 163 14.44 -1.67 -9.33
N ASP A 164 15.06 -2.49 -10.20
CA ASP A 164 16.48 -2.87 -10.13
C ASP A 164 17.44 -1.70 -10.40
N ARG A 165 16.92 -0.54 -10.80
CA ARG A 165 17.69 0.70 -11.04
C ARG A 165 17.30 1.85 -10.11
N GLU A 166 16.43 1.66 -9.14
CA GLU A 166 16.00 2.75 -8.24
C GLU A 166 17.10 3.21 -7.31
N GLU A 167 17.97 2.32 -6.86
CA GLU A 167 19.13 2.64 -6.02
C GLU A 167 20.25 3.36 -6.76
N PHE A 168 20.24 3.38 -8.12
CA PHE A 168 21.26 4.06 -8.95
C PHE A 168 20.84 5.52 -9.26
N THR A 169 20.65 6.31 -8.23
CA THR A 169 20.32 7.74 -8.33
C THR A 169 21.42 8.62 -7.76
N ARG A 170 21.44 9.91 -8.16
CA ARG A 170 22.41 10.89 -7.64
C ARG A 170 22.03 11.40 -6.24
N ASN A 171 20.77 11.32 -5.86
CA ASN A 171 20.33 11.66 -4.50
C ASN A 171 20.78 10.56 -3.54
N ARG A 172 21.66 10.91 -2.59
CA ARG A 172 22.26 9.94 -1.66
C ARG A 172 21.28 9.31 -0.69
N ALA A 173 20.25 10.05 -0.26
CA ALA A 173 19.20 9.52 0.61
C ALA A 173 18.37 8.48 -0.16
N VAL A 174 17.87 8.86 -1.34
CA VAL A 174 17.06 7.95 -2.19
C VAL A 174 17.87 6.72 -2.63
N ALA A 175 19.18 6.84 -2.84
CA ALA A 175 20.05 5.70 -3.21
C ALA A 175 20.10 4.59 -2.15
N GLN A 176 19.71 4.89 -0.89
CA GLN A 176 19.63 3.88 0.17
C GLN A 176 18.37 2.99 0.06
N VAL A 177 17.43 3.31 -0.84
CA VAL A 177 16.16 2.58 -0.96
C VAL A 177 16.37 1.07 -1.14
N GLY A 178 17.34 0.65 -1.95
CA GLY A 178 17.64 -0.76 -2.17
C GLY A 178 18.08 -1.47 -0.89
N ASN A 179 19.01 -0.86 -0.13
CA ASN A 179 19.49 -1.40 1.14
C ASN A 179 18.34 -1.46 2.17
N ASN A 180 17.56 -0.39 2.28
CA ASN A 180 16.47 -0.29 3.26
C ASN A 180 15.34 -1.29 2.96
N VAL A 181 14.97 -1.49 1.70
CA VAL A 181 13.95 -2.47 1.30
C VAL A 181 14.43 -3.91 1.56
N ARG A 182 15.72 -4.22 1.32
CA ARG A 182 16.29 -5.54 1.66
C ARG A 182 16.28 -5.78 3.18
N ALA A 183 16.66 -4.78 3.96
CA ALA A 183 16.64 -4.86 5.43
C ALA A 183 15.20 -5.02 5.96
N GLU A 184 14.28 -4.25 5.44
CA GLU A 184 12.85 -4.35 5.80
C GLU A 184 12.26 -5.71 5.44
N HIS A 185 12.59 -6.25 4.25
CA HIS A 185 12.18 -7.61 3.87
C HIS A 185 12.70 -8.67 4.83
N ALA A 186 13.97 -8.57 5.24
CA ALA A 186 14.56 -9.51 6.20
C ALA A 186 13.85 -9.43 7.56
N ARG A 187 13.62 -8.23 8.08
CA ARG A 187 12.91 -7.98 9.34
C ARG A 187 11.47 -8.52 9.29
N LEU A 188 10.73 -8.24 8.22
CA LEU A 188 9.36 -8.72 8.05
C LEU A 188 9.30 -10.24 7.88
N THR A 189 10.30 -10.85 7.23
CA THR A 189 10.37 -12.32 7.10
C THR A 189 10.63 -12.97 8.46
N GLU A 190 11.45 -12.37 9.31
CA GLU A 190 11.66 -12.81 10.69
C GLU A 190 10.39 -12.68 11.53
N GLN A 191 9.69 -11.55 11.43
CA GLN A 191 8.46 -11.28 12.18
C GLN A 191 7.29 -12.18 11.76
N LEU A 192 7.03 -12.27 10.45
CA LEU A 192 5.82 -12.90 9.91
C LEU A 192 5.99 -14.39 9.58
N GLY A 193 7.22 -14.82 9.37
CA GLY A 193 7.57 -16.17 8.90
C GLY A 193 7.67 -16.29 7.38
N THR A 194 8.33 -17.36 6.95
CA THR A 194 8.59 -17.65 5.54
C THR A 194 7.29 -17.78 4.74
N GLY A 195 7.25 -17.14 3.57
CA GLY A 195 6.10 -17.18 2.65
C GLY A 195 4.97 -16.19 2.98
N ARG A 196 5.07 -15.44 4.09
CA ARG A 196 4.15 -14.36 4.45
C ARG A 196 4.66 -12.97 4.06
N CYS A 197 5.96 -12.86 3.78
CA CYS A 197 6.57 -11.68 3.20
C CYS A 197 7.28 -12.06 1.90
N THR A 198 7.34 -11.14 0.92
CA THR A 198 8.10 -11.30 -0.32
C THR A 198 8.70 -9.97 -0.75
N LEU A 199 9.82 -10.03 -1.48
CA LEU A 199 10.45 -8.90 -2.16
C LEU A 199 10.63 -9.25 -3.63
N GLU A 200 9.95 -8.54 -4.52
CA GLU A 200 10.05 -8.69 -5.96
C GLU A 200 10.88 -7.55 -6.58
N TRP A 201 11.90 -7.91 -7.35
CA TRP A 201 12.66 -6.96 -8.16
C TRP A 201 12.07 -6.85 -9.54
N ASN A 202 11.79 -5.63 -9.98
CA ASN A 202 11.25 -5.34 -11.30
C ASN A 202 12.30 -4.63 -12.17
N PRO A 203 12.31 -4.83 -13.50
CA PRO A 203 13.21 -4.08 -14.38
C PRO A 203 12.91 -2.57 -14.33
N GLY A 204 13.97 -1.74 -14.36
CA GLY A 204 13.85 -0.29 -14.54
C GLY A 204 13.92 0.54 -13.27
N ASN A 205 13.73 1.85 -13.45
CA ASN A 205 13.76 2.84 -12.37
C ASN A 205 12.40 3.01 -11.70
N HIS A 206 12.30 3.99 -10.79
CA HIS A 206 11.10 4.29 -10.01
C HIS A 206 9.85 4.61 -10.85
N PHE A 207 10.01 5.09 -12.07
CA PHE A 207 8.90 5.51 -12.94
C PHE A 207 8.53 4.47 -14.01
N ALA A 208 9.21 3.31 -14.01
CA ALA A 208 8.95 2.27 -14.98
C ALA A 208 7.80 1.36 -14.53
N ASP A 209 6.82 1.16 -15.40
CA ASP A 209 5.75 0.15 -15.27
C ASP A 209 4.97 0.18 -13.95
N GLY A 210 4.70 1.37 -13.40
CA GLY A 210 4.02 1.54 -12.11
C GLY A 210 2.72 0.75 -11.99
N ALA A 211 1.85 0.82 -13.01
CA ALA A 211 0.59 0.07 -13.04
C ALA A 211 0.78 -1.44 -12.96
N ILE A 212 1.78 -1.98 -13.69
CA ILE A 212 2.08 -3.42 -13.68
C ILE A 212 2.60 -3.84 -12.31
N ARG A 213 3.50 -3.05 -11.71
CA ARG A 213 4.06 -3.34 -10.38
C ARG A 213 2.99 -3.29 -9.31
N THR A 214 2.09 -2.28 -9.36
CA THR A 214 0.95 -2.16 -8.44
C THR A 214 0.03 -3.37 -8.56
N ALA A 215 -0.33 -3.75 -9.79
CA ALA A 215 -1.17 -4.92 -10.02
C ALA A 215 -0.55 -6.22 -9.50
N LYS A 216 0.76 -6.42 -9.66
CA LYS A 216 1.49 -7.58 -9.11
C LYS A 216 1.39 -7.64 -7.59
N GLY A 217 1.54 -6.51 -6.89
CA GLY A 217 1.46 -6.45 -5.43
C GLY A 217 0.08 -6.87 -4.92
N PHE A 218 -0.98 -6.29 -5.46
CA PHE A 218 -2.34 -6.69 -5.10
C PHE A 218 -2.65 -8.14 -5.48
N ALA A 219 -2.24 -8.58 -6.67
CA ALA A 219 -2.45 -9.96 -7.11
C ALA A 219 -1.75 -10.97 -6.19
N TRP A 220 -0.53 -10.68 -5.73
CA TRP A 220 0.16 -11.54 -4.77
C TRP A 220 -0.60 -11.62 -3.44
N CYS A 221 -1.05 -10.49 -2.88
CA CYS A 221 -1.86 -10.48 -1.66
C CYS A 221 -3.15 -11.30 -1.83
N LEU A 222 -3.89 -11.10 -2.93
CA LEU A 222 -5.08 -11.88 -3.24
C LEU A 222 -4.81 -13.39 -3.31
N SER A 223 -3.67 -13.80 -3.89
CA SER A 223 -3.28 -15.21 -3.98
C SER A 223 -3.05 -15.84 -2.60
N LYS A 224 -2.54 -15.07 -1.63
CA LYS A 224 -2.33 -15.52 -0.25
C LYS A 224 -3.65 -15.67 0.50
N LEU A 225 -4.56 -14.72 0.34
CA LEU A 225 -5.86 -14.73 0.99
C LEU A 225 -6.77 -15.84 0.44
N LYS A 226 -6.68 -16.16 -0.86
CA LYS A 226 -7.41 -17.29 -1.45
C LYS A 226 -7.02 -18.64 -0.85
N ASN A 227 -5.74 -18.83 -0.60
CA ASN A 227 -5.19 -20.12 -0.12
C ASN A 227 -5.34 -20.30 1.40
N ASN A 228 -5.56 -19.21 2.13
CA ASN A 228 -5.79 -19.21 3.57
C ASN A 228 -7.00 -18.31 3.88
N PRO A 229 -8.23 -18.78 3.60
CA PRO A 229 -9.41 -18.03 4.00
C PRO A 229 -9.34 -17.79 5.51
N VAL A 230 -9.43 -16.50 5.90
CA VAL A 230 -9.47 -16.14 7.32
C VAL A 230 -10.62 -16.92 7.95
N SER A 231 -10.29 -17.84 8.87
CA SER A 231 -11.31 -18.54 9.64
C SER A 231 -12.10 -17.49 10.41
N ASN A 232 -13.37 -17.31 10.04
CA ASN A 232 -14.31 -16.55 10.86
C ASN A 232 -14.57 -17.42 12.11
N GLU A 233 -13.69 -17.35 13.09
CA GLU A 233 -14.04 -17.79 14.43
C GLU A 233 -15.01 -16.74 14.99
N ILE A 234 -16.25 -17.19 15.11
CA ILE A 234 -17.40 -16.47 15.71
C ILE A 234 -17.18 -16.38 17.23
#